data_bd64aa3b67d22483b3f2926cd7cf6c7e
#
_entry.id   bd64aa3b67d22483b3f2926cd7cf6c7e
#
_cell.length_a   1.000
_cell.length_b   1.000
_cell.length_c   1.000
_cell.angle_alpha   90.00
_cell.angle_beta   90.00
_cell.angle_gamma   90.00
#
_symmetry.space_group_name_H-M   'P 1'
#
loop_
_entity.id
_entity.type
_entity.pdbx_description
1 polymer ?
#
loop_
_entity_poly.entity_id
_entity_poly.type
_entity_poly.pdbx_seq_one_letter_code
_entity_poly.pdbx_strand_id
1 'polypeptide(L)'
;AIARLKKGETIDKYLHNGYSTMSLGYIGLYEMTYLMKGCSQTVEPGKEFALRVMDYMKDRCAKWKEETGIAFSLYGTPAETLCYRFARIDREKYGDISNVTDKGYYTNSYHVDVREKIDAFTKFKIESEFQNKSLGGAISYVEVPNLTNNVEAIEEVIRFIYDNIQYGEFNTKSDYCQVCGYDGEIMINDNMEWECPQCHNKDHAKMNVTRR
;
A
#
# COMPACT_ATOMS: atom_id res chain seq x y z
N ALA A 1 -16.11 -24.44 11.41
CA ALA A 1 -16.08 -24.14 9.99
C ALA A 1 -17.35 -23.37 9.59
N ILE A 2 -17.20 -22.28 8.85
CA ILE A 2 -18.29 -21.36 8.48
C ILE A 2 -19.35 -22.08 7.63
N ALA A 3 -18.93 -22.94 6.71
CA ALA A 3 -19.82 -23.59 5.76
C ALA A 3 -20.56 -24.83 6.32
N ARG A 4 -20.20 -25.34 7.48
CA ARG A 4 -20.80 -26.54 8.12
C ARG A 4 -21.06 -27.69 7.13
N LEU A 5 -20.07 -28.03 6.30
CA LEU A 5 -20.17 -29.08 5.30
C LEU A 5 -20.40 -30.43 5.95
N LYS A 6 -21.25 -31.27 5.35
CA LYS A 6 -21.41 -32.66 5.74
C LYS A 6 -20.23 -33.49 5.24
N LYS A 7 -20.07 -34.69 5.82
CA LYS A 7 -19.02 -35.64 5.37
C LYS A 7 -19.21 -35.95 3.88
N GLY A 8 -18.18 -35.68 3.08
CA GLY A 8 -18.19 -35.90 1.63
C GLY A 8 -18.70 -34.74 0.79
N GLU A 9 -19.19 -33.65 1.39
CA GLU A 9 -19.48 -32.41 0.67
C GLU A 9 -18.22 -31.61 0.41
N THR A 10 -18.16 -30.98 -0.76
CA THR A 10 -17.10 -30.05 -1.17
C THR A 10 -17.56 -28.58 -1.06
N ILE A 11 -16.63 -27.66 -1.10
CA ILE A 11 -16.93 -26.21 -1.08
C ILE A 11 -17.32 -25.65 -2.45
N ASP A 12 -17.36 -26.46 -3.50
CA ASP A 12 -17.53 -26.03 -4.89
C ASP A 12 -18.75 -25.13 -5.09
N LYS A 13 -19.87 -25.46 -4.44
CA LYS A 13 -21.08 -24.63 -4.48
C LYS A 13 -20.91 -23.20 -3.98
N TYR A 14 -19.85 -22.93 -3.19
CA TYR A 14 -19.52 -21.60 -2.68
C TYR A 14 -18.45 -20.90 -3.51
N LEU A 15 -17.86 -21.56 -4.51
CA LEU A 15 -16.82 -21.00 -5.35
C LEU A 15 -17.35 -20.52 -6.70
N HIS A 16 -18.35 -21.23 -7.25
CA HIS A 16 -18.86 -20.98 -8.60
C HIS A 16 -20.04 -20.01 -8.63
N ASN A 17 -20.40 -19.56 -9.84
CA ASN A 17 -21.56 -18.71 -10.15
C ASN A 17 -21.55 -17.35 -9.43
N GLY A 18 -20.37 -16.80 -9.17
CA GLY A 18 -20.21 -15.49 -8.54
C GLY A 18 -20.48 -15.46 -7.03
N TYR A 19 -20.61 -16.63 -6.39
CA TYR A 19 -20.84 -16.71 -4.95
C TYR A 19 -19.64 -16.25 -4.13
N SER A 20 -18.42 -16.52 -4.59
CA SER A 20 -17.19 -16.01 -4.01
C SER A 20 -16.21 -15.55 -5.08
N THR A 21 -15.25 -14.72 -4.68
CA THR A 21 -14.21 -14.19 -5.57
C THR A 21 -12.84 -14.65 -5.10
N MET A 22 -12.04 -15.15 -6.04
CA MET A 22 -10.61 -15.40 -5.83
C MET A 22 -9.84 -14.12 -6.14
N SER A 23 -9.09 -13.63 -5.18
CA SER A 23 -8.30 -12.40 -5.34
C SER A 23 -6.88 -12.72 -5.77
N LEU A 24 -6.45 -12.13 -6.89
CA LEU A 24 -5.05 -12.08 -7.30
C LEU A 24 -4.42 -10.85 -6.64
N GLY A 25 -3.70 -11.05 -5.53
CA GLY A 25 -2.94 -10.01 -4.86
C GLY A 25 -1.56 -9.81 -5.50
N TYR A 26 -1.03 -8.61 -5.44
CA TYR A 26 0.31 -8.28 -5.93
C TYR A 26 1.02 -7.29 -4.99
N ILE A 27 2.35 -7.37 -4.98
CA ILE A 27 3.25 -6.46 -4.28
C ILE A 27 4.47 -6.18 -5.14
N GLY A 28 5.17 -5.09 -4.88
CA GLY A 28 6.44 -4.80 -5.55
C GLY A 28 6.29 -4.30 -6.99
N LEU A 29 5.18 -3.66 -7.34
CA LEU A 29 5.01 -3.06 -8.68
C LEU A 29 6.09 -2.00 -8.95
N TYR A 30 6.45 -1.23 -7.92
CA TYR A 30 7.53 -0.25 -7.97
C TYR A 30 8.87 -0.91 -8.33
N GLU A 31 9.28 -1.93 -7.57
CA GLU A 31 10.56 -2.60 -7.73
C GLU A 31 10.66 -3.35 -9.05
N MET A 32 9.58 -4.03 -9.46
CA MET A 32 9.51 -4.68 -10.77
C MET A 32 9.66 -3.65 -11.89
N THR A 33 8.98 -2.52 -11.79
CA THR A 33 9.06 -1.45 -12.79
C THR A 33 10.46 -0.88 -12.85
N TYR A 34 11.07 -0.64 -11.70
CA TYR A 34 12.43 -0.11 -11.62
C TYR A 34 13.45 -1.08 -12.21
N LEU A 35 13.34 -2.37 -11.91
CA LEU A 35 14.21 -3.42 -12.46
C LEU A 35 14.10 -3.50 -13.99
N MET A 36 12.90 -3.38 -14.52
CA MET A 36 12.63 -3.57 -15.95
C MET A 36 12.84 -2.31 -16.80
N LYS A 37 12.75 -1.12 -16.21
CA LYS A 37 12.75 0.16 -16.94
C LYS A 37 13.82 1.14 -16.46
N GLY A 38 14.48 0.90 -15.33
CA GLY A 38 15.43 1.82 -14.72
C GLY A 38 14.79 3.04 -14.05
N CYS A 39 13.46 3.09 -13.96
CA CYS A 39 12.70 4.15 -13.31
C CYS A 39 11.41 3.60 -12.70
N SER A 40 10.80 4.34 -11.78
CA SER A 40 9.56 3.95 -11.12
C SER A 40 8.33 4.23 -11.98
N GLN A 41 7.16 3.77 -11.50
CA GLN A 41 5.87 4.09 -12.11
C GLN A 41 5.43 5.55 -11.92
N THR A 42 6.21 6.37 -11.25
CA THR A 42 5.91 7.81 -11.07
C THR A 42 6.28 8.64 -12.30
N VAL A 43 7.12 8.11 -13.19
CA VAL A 43 7.61 8.76 -14.40
C VAL A 43 7.56 7.83 -15.61
N GLU A 44 7.52 8.41 -16.82
CA GLU A 44 7.64 7.62 -18.05
C GLU A 44 9.11 7.22 -18.32
N PRO A 45 9.38 6.02 -18.91
CA PRO A 45 8.42 5.02 -19.42
C PRO A 45 7.93 4.00 -18.37
N GLY A 46 8.28 4.17 -17.11
CA GLY A 46 7.91 3.24 -16.04
C GLY A 46 6.40 3.16 -15.83
N LYS A 47 5.71 4.29 -15.86
CA LYS A 47 4.26 4.38 -15.70
C LYS A 47 3.52 3.57 -16.75
N GLU A 48 3.83 3.80 -18.03
CA GLU A 48 3.21 3.06 -19.15
C GLU A 48 3.43 1.55 -18.99
N PHE A 49 4.64 1.14 -18.65
CA PHE A 49 4.95 -0.26 -18.44
C PHE A 49 4.16 -0.87 -17.27
N ALA A 50 4.11 -0.19 -16.13
CA ALA A 50 3.38 -0.66 -14.95
C ALA A 50 1.87 -0.79 -15.24
N LEU A 51 1.27 0.19 -15.91
CA LEU A 51 -0.14 0.14 -16.32
C LEU A 51 -0.44 -1.03 -17.26
N ARG A 52 0.44 -1.33 -18.21
CA ARG A 52 0.30 -2.50 -19.10
C ARG A 52 0.37 -3.82 -18.32
N VAL A 53 1.24 -3.93 -17.31
CA VAL A 53 1.29 -5.10 -16.45
C VAL A 53 -0.02 -5.26 -15.67
N MET A 54 -0.57 -4.18 -15.15
CA MET A 54 -1.85 -4.20 -14.46
C MET A 54 -3.00 -4.63 -15.39
N ASP A 55 -3.03 -4.12 -16.62
CA ASP A 55 -4.02 -4.53 -17.63
C ASP A 55 -3.89 -6.03 -17.95
N TYR A 56 -2.67 -6.51 -18.12
CA TYR A 56 -2.43 -7.94 -18.36
C TYR A 56 -2.95 -8.82 -17.20
N MET A 57 -2.68 -8.45 -15.96
CA MET A 57 -3.17 -9.18 -14.79
C MET A 57 -4.70 -9.16 -14.70
N LYS A 58 -5.32 -8.02 -14.98
CA LYS A 58 -6.77 -7.87 -15.04
C LYS A 58 -7.39 -8.77 -16.11
N ASP A 59 -6.81 -8.79 -17.30
CA ASP A 59 -7.28 -9.63 -18.41
C ASP A 59 -7.11 -11.13 -18.08
N ARG A 60 -6.03 -11.50 -17.38
CA ARG A 60 -5.86 -12.88 -16.90
C ARG A 60 -6.94 -13.28 -15.90
N CYS A 61 -7.33 -12.39 -14.99
CA CYS A 61 -8.45 -12.63 -14.07
C CYS A 61 -9.76 -12.87 -14.84
N ALA A 62 -10.03 -12.08 -15.89
CA ALA A 62 -11.21 -12.25 -16.73
C ALA A 62 -11.21 -13.62 -17.44
N LYS A 63 -10.07 -14.01 -18.03
CA LYS A 63 -9.93 -15.32 -18.68
C LYS A 63 -10.10 -16.49 -17.70
N TRP A 64 -9.51 -16.42 -16.52
CA TRP A 64 -9.70 -17.47 -15.51
C TRP A 64 -11.17 -17.59 -15.08
N LYS A 65 -11.89 -16.48 -15.00
CA LYS A 65 -13.32 -16.51 -14.73
C LYS A 65 -14.10 -17.27 -15.83
N GLU A 66 -13.77 -17.02 -17.10
CA GLU A 66 -14.39 -17.72 -18.24
C GLU A 66 -14.04 -19.22 -18.24
N GLU A 67 -12.78 -19.56 -17.97
CA GLU A 67 -12.26 -20.93 -18.01
C GLU A 67 -12.78 -21.80 -16.85
N THR A 68 -13.01 -21.21 -15.67
CA THR A 68 -13.29 -21.97 -14.44
C THR A 68 -14.71 -21.78 -13.90
N GLY A 69 -15.42 -20.73 -14.31
CA GLY A 69 -16.69 -20.33 -13.71
C GLY A 69 -16.56 -19.73 -12.29
N ILE A 70 -15.32 -19.50 -11.83
CA ILE A 70 -15.01 -18.84 -10.54
C ILE A 70 -14.73 -17.37 -10.81
N ALA A 71 -15.27 -16.48 -9.97
CA ALA A 71 -14.95 -15.07 -10.07
C ALA A 71 -13.52 -14.81 -9.62
N PHE A 72 -12.73 -14.08 -10.45
CA PHE A 72 -11.40 -13.60 -10.12
C PHE A 72 -11.37 -12.08 -10.19
N SER A 73 -10.60 -11.45 -9.31
CA SER A 73 -10.32 -10.03 -9.42
C SER A 73 -8.92 -9.67 -8.94
N LEU A 74 -8.39 -8.61 -9.52
CA LEU A 74 -7.10 -8.07 -9.13
C LEU A 74 -7.26 -7.24 -7.86
N TYR A 75 -6.40 -7.50 -6.87
CA TYR A 75 -6.48 -6.91 -5.53
C TYR A 75 -5.16 -6.25 -5.14
N GLY A 76 -5.21 -4.95 -4.85
CA GLY A 76 -4.11 -4.20 -4.26
C GLY A 76 -3.91 -4.61 -2.80
N THR A 77 -3.21 -5.71 -2.59
CA THR A 77 -3.07 -6.39 -1.30
C THR A 77 -2.32 -5.53 -0.29
N PRO A 78 -2.88 -5.23 0.89
CA PRO A 78 -2.12 -4.73 2.03
C PRO A 78 -1.29 -5.89 2.61
N ALA A 79 -0.02 -5.95 2.26
CA ALA A 79 0.83 -7.12 2.50
C ALA A 79 2.09 -6.78 3.31
N GLU A 80 1.94 -6.07 4.42
CA GLU A 80 3.03 -5.53 5.24
C GLU A 80 4.13 -6.55 5.55
N THR A 81 3.79 -7.69 6.14
CA THR A 81 4.75 -8.76 6.48
C THR A 81 5.36 -9.42 5.24
N LEU A 82 4.57 -9.59 4.18
CA LEU A 82 5.04 -10.22 2.94
C LEU A 82 6.00 -9.32 2.18
N CYS A 83 5.79 -8.01 2.18
CA CYS A 83 6.68 -7.04 1.57
C CYS A 83 8.12 -7.16 2.11
N TYR A 84 8.26 -7.22 3.43
CA TYR A 84 9.55 -7.45 4.08
C TYR A 84 10.11 -8.85 3.79
N ARG A 85 9.29 -9.88 3.94
CA ARG A 85 9.70 -11.27 3.79
C ARG A 85 10.24 -11.57 2.39
N PHE A 86 9.54 -11.11 1.35
CA PHE A 86 9.94 -11.35 -0.03
C PHE A 86 11.22 -10.58 -0.38
N ALA A 87 11.32 -9.32 0.01
CA ALA A 87 12.54 -8.54 -0.20
C ALA A 87 13.77 -9.19 0.45
N ARG A 88 13.61 -9.72 1.68
CA ARG A 88 14.69 -10.42 2.38
C ARG A 88 15.12 -11.69 1.65
N ILE A 89 14.17 -12.54 1.23
CA ILE A 89 14.47 -13.79 0.51
C ILE A 89 15.16 -13.48 -0.81
N ASP A 90 14.69 -12.49 -1.54
CA ASP A 90 15.28 -12.13 -2.83
C ASP A 90 16.66 -11.49 -2.65
N ARG A 91 16.87 -10.70 -1.61
CA ARG A 91 18.18 -10.16 -1.25
C ARG A 91 19.19 -11.26 -0.90
N GLU A 92 18.77 -12.26 -0.11
CA GLU A 92 19.60 -13.43 0.20
C GLU A 92 19.99 -14.22 -1.06
N LYS A 93 19.08 -14.30 -2.03
CA LYS A 93 19.26 -15.08 -3.26
C LYS A 93 20.00 -14.35 -4.38
N TYR A 94 19.73 -13.06 -4.54
CA TYR A 94 20.19 -12.27 -5.69
C TYR A 94 21.11 -11.12 -5.31
N GLY A 95 21.36 -10.90 -4.01
CA GLY A 95 22.17 -9.79 -3.51
C GLY A 95 21.44 -8.46 -3.47
N ASP A 96 22.22 -7.40 -3.23
CA ASP A 96 21.73 -6.02 -3.20
C ASP A 96 21.55 -5.47 -4.63
N ILE A 97 20.31 -5.28 -5.03
CA ILE A 97 19.94 -4.64 -6.30
C ILE A 97 19.36 -3.29 -5.96
N SER A 98 20.00 -2.22 -6.47
CA SER A 98 19.62 -0.83 -6.16
C SER A 98 18.15 -0.54 -6.50
N ASN A 99 17.44 0.08 -5.57
CA ASN A 99 16.01 0.39 -5.60
C ASN A 99 15.08 -0.83 -5.72
N VAL A 100 15.59 -2.03 -5.57
CA VAL A 100 14.83 -3.28 -5.62
C VAL A 100 14.95 -4.01 -4.30
N THR A 101 16.08 -4.68 -4.02
CA THR A 101 16.26 -5.50 -2.82
C THR A 101 17.03 -4.78 -1.70
N ASP A 102 17.74 -3.70 -2.01
CA ASP A 102 18.57 -2.93 -1.08
C ASP A 102 17.77 -2.22 0.02
N LYS A 103 16.49 -1.96 -0.21
CA LYS A 103 15.60 -1.29 0.73
C LYS A 103 15.19 -2.15 1.94
N GLY A 104 15.32 -3.47 1.85
CA GLY A 104 14.86 -4.41 2.86
C GLY A 104 13.33 -4.63 2.87
N TYR A 105 12.59 -4.01 1.97
CA TYR A 105 11.15 -4.21 1.78
C TYR A 105 10.78 -4.02 0.31
N TYR A 106 9.66 -4.62 -0.12
CA TYR A 106 8.98 -4.29 -1.37
C TYR A 106 7.84 -3.33 -1.10
N THR A 107 7.63 -2.40 -2.02
CA THR A 107 6.51 -1.46 -1.93
C THR A 107 5.19 -2.21 -2.03
N ASN A 108 4.25 -1.85 -1.19
CA ASN A 108 2.95 -2.51 -1.13
C ASN A 108 2.16 -2.24 -2.41
N SER A 109 1.62 -3.28 -3.02
CA SER A 109 0.80 -3.22 -4.24
C SER A 109 1.32 -2.24 -5.29
N TYR A 110 0.52 -1.22 -5.65
CA TYR A 110 0.82 -0.16 -6.63
C TYR A 110 1.34 1.13 -6.01
N HIS A 111 1.50 1.18 -4.69
CA HIS A 111 1.85 2.43 -4.01
C HIS A 111 3.15 3.03 -4.53
N VAL A 112 3.22 4.36 -4.44
CA VAL A 112 4.46 5.08 -4.63
C VAL A 112 5.38 4.79 -3.44
N ASP A 113 6.65 4.52 -3.71
CA ASP A 113 7.64 4.26 -2.66
C ASP A 113 7.77 5.48 -1.73
N VAL A 114 7.83 5.24 -0.42
CA VAL A 114 7.88 6.29 0.61
C VAL A 114 9.11 7.20 0.52
N ARG A 115 10.15 6.80 -0.22
CA ARG A 115 11.35 7.60 -0.47
C ARG A 115 11.16 8.62 -1.61
N GLU A 116 10.11 8.47 -2.42
CA GLU A 116 9.80 9.44 -3.48
C GLU A 116 9.32 10.76 -2.86
N LYS A 117 9.99 11.85 -3.25
CA LYS A 117 9.65 13.18 -2.75
C LYS A 117 8.56 13.82 -3.61
N ILE A 118 7.35 13.39 -3.42
CA ILE A 118 6.17 13.92 -4.10
C ILE A 118 5.13 14.40 -3.09
N ASP A 119 4.31 15.36 -3.48
CA ASP A 119 3.20 15.83 -2.65
C ASP A 119 2.02 14.85 -2.67
N ALA A 120 1.11 15.00 -1.70
CA ALA A 120 -0.04 14.11 -1.52
C ALA A 120 -0.98 14.05 -2.75
N PHE A 121 -1.22 15.17 -3.40
CA PHE A 121 -2.10 15.25 -4.57
C PHE A 121 -1.48 14.54 -5.78
N THR A 122 -0.19 14.77 -6.01
CA THR A 122 0.57 14.08 -7.07
C THR A 122 0.60 12.57 -6.81
N LYS A 123 0.85 12.15 -5.56
CA LYS A 123 0.78 10.75 -5.16
C LYS A 123 -0.58 10.13 -5.49
N PHE A 124 -1.67 10.75 -5.02
CA PHE A 124 -3.02 10.26 -5.27
C PHE A 124 -3.38 10.23 -6.76
N LYS A 125 -2.95 11.22 -7.53
CA LYS A 125 -3.19 11.24 -8.98
C LYS A 125 -2.50 10.08 -9.69
N ILE A 126 -1.28 9.75 -9.30
CA ILE A 126 -0.56 8.59 -9.84
C ILE A 126 -1.28 7.31 -9.40
N GLU A 127 -1.56 7.14 -8.12
CA GLU A 127 -2.14 5.93 -7.57
C GLU A 127 -3.57 5.66 -8.06
N SER A 128 -4.35 6.70 -8.36
CA SER A 128 -5.72 6.56 -8.87
C SER A 128 -5.81 5.73 -10.15
N GLU A 129 -4.84 5.86 -11.05
CA GLU A 129 -4.81 5.12 -12.31
C GLU A 129 -4.61 3.61 -12.07
N PHE A 130 -3.83 3.24 -11.06
CA PHE A 130 -3.59 1.85 -10.66
C PHE A 130 -4.74 1.29 -9.82
N GLN A 131 -5.28 2.12 -8.92
CA GLN A 131 -6.41 1.74 -8.09
C GLN A 131 -7.63 1.36 -8.93
N ASN A 132 -7.92 2.12 -9.99
CA ASN A 132 -9.00 1.86 -10.94
C ASN A 132 -8.86 0.52 -11.71
N LYS A 133 -7.68 -0.09 -11.71
CA LYS A 133 -7.44 -1.42 -12.29
C LYS A 133 -7.54 -2.55 -11.27
N SER A 134 -7.51 -2.24 -9.98
CA SER A 134 -7.57 -3.20 -8.87
C SER A 134 -8.99 -3.41 -8.37
N LEU A 135 -9.84 -3.98 -9.23
CA LEU A 135 -11.29 -4.10 -9.00
C LEU A 135 -11.67 -5.00 -7.80
N GLY A 136 -10.75 -5.80 -7.30
CA GLY A 136 -10.95 -6.63 -6.11
C GLY A 136 -10.81 -5.89 -4.78
N GLY A 137 -10.39 -4.65 -4.86
CA GLY A 137 -10.16 -3.76 -3.73
C GLY A 137 -8.75 -3.18 -3.75
N ALA A 138 -8.63 -1.96 -3.30
CA ALA A 138 -7.38 -1.24 -3.16
C ALA A 138 -7.61 -0.04 -2.25
N ILE A 139 -6.58 0.39 -1.54
CA ILE A 139 -6.61 1.55 -0.66
C ILE A 139 -5.38 2.40 -0.92
N SER A 140 -5.55 3.71 -0.97
CA SER A 140 -4.46 4.66 -1.03
C SER A 140 -4.34 5.42 0.28
N TYR A 141 -3.13 5.59 0.76
CA TYR A 141 -2.84 6.26 2.02
C TYR A 141 -2.17 7.61 1.78
N VAL A 142 -2.55 8.60 2.58
CA VAL A 142 -1.83 9.87 2.65
C VAL A 142 -1.55 10.23 4.09
N GLU A 143 -0.31 10.63 4.36
CA GLU A 143 0.06 11.23 5.63
C GLU A 143 -0.17 12.74 5.54
N VAL A 144 -0.97 13.25 6.46
CA VAL A 144 -1.22 14.68 6.60
C VAL A 144 -0.70 15.16 7.96
N PRO A 145 -0.20 16.39 8.07
CA PRO A 145 0.13 16.97 9.36
C PRO A 145 -1.13 17.11 10.23
N ASN A 146 -0.97 17.45 11.50
CA ASN A 146 -2.11 17.81 12.33
C ASN A 146 -2.80 19.05 11.74
N LEU A 147 -3.99 18.86 11.19
CA LEU A 147 -4.79 19.90 10.52
C LEU A 147 -5.94 20.43 11.39
N THR A 148 -5.90 20.23 12.70
CA THR A 148 -6.94 20.69 13.62
C THR A 148 -7.24 22.19 13.46
N ASN A 149 -6.22 22.99 13.16
CA ASN A 149 -6.34 24.43 12.95
C ASN A 149 -6.42 24.84 11.45
N ASN A 150 -6.55 23.88 10.54
CA ASN A 150 -6.67 24.13 9.10
C ASN A 150 -7.65 23.14 8.46
N VAL A 151 -8.91 23.28 8.81
CA VAL A 151 -10.00 22.41 8.34
C VAL A 151 -10.20 22.54 6.82
N GLU A 152 -9.96 23.71 6.26
CA GLU A 152 -10.08 23.96 4.82
C GLU A 152 -9.13 23.08 4.01
N ALA A 153 -7.90 22.87 4.49
CA ALA A 153 -6.97 21.97 3.84
C ALA A 153 -7.44 20.51 3.85
N ILE A 154 -8.11 20.06 4.93
CA ILE A 154 -8.74 18.74 4.99
C ILE A 154 -9.85 18.62 3.94
N GLU A 155 -10.69 19.64 3.83
CA GLU A 155 -11.79 19.66 2.86
C GLU A 155 -11.27 19.55 1.42
N GLU A 156 -10.19 20.25 1.07
CA GLU A 156 -9.57 20.17 -0.25
C GLU A 156 -9.05 18.75 -0.55
N VAL A 157 -8.39 18.11 0.41
CA VAL A 157 -7.90 16.74 0.24
C VAL A 157 -9.06 15.75 0.11
N ILE A 158 -10.11 15.89 0.92
CA ILE A 158 -11.31 15.04 0.82
C ILE A 158 -11.97 15.20 -0.54
N ARG A 159 -12.12 16.43 -1.03
CA ARG A 159 -12.68 16.71 -2.36
C ARG A 159 -11.85 16.07 -3.46
N PHE A 160 -10.53 16.19 -3.38
CA PHE A 160 -9.63 15.53 -4.34
C PHE A 160 -9.77 14.01 -4.32
N ILE A 161 -9.85 13.40 -3.13
CA ILE A 161 -10.08 11.95 -2.96
C ILE A 161 -11.41 11.57 -3.60
N TYR A 162 -12.48 12.29 -3.30
CA TYR A 162 -13.81 12.04 -3.86
C TYR A 162 -13.82 12.02 -5.39
N ASP A 163 -13.08 12.95 -6.01
CA ASP A 163 -13.03 13.07 -7.48
C ASP A 163 -12.11 12.06 -8.16
N ASN A 164 -11.09 11.51 -7.46
CA ASN A 164 -10.01 10.75 -8.10
C ASN A 164 -9.76 9.35 -7.52
N ILE A 165 -10.09 9.12 -6.26
CA ILE A 165 -9.71 7.92 -5.49
C ILE A 165 -10.97 7.15 -5.09
N GLN A 166 -10.98 5.83 -5.29
CA GLN A 166 -12.12 5.00 -4.88
C GLN A 166 -12.14 4.74 -3.37
N TYR A 167 -10.96 4.58 -2.76
CA TYR A 167 -10.81 4.40 -1.34
C TYR A 167 -9.48 4.99 -0.86
N GLY A 168 -9.55 6.01 -0.04
CA GLY A 168 -8.41 6.69 0.57
C GLY A 168 -8.49 6.69 2.09
N GLU A 169 -7.35 6.62 2.75
CA GLU A 169 -7.20 6.71 4.20
C GLU A 169 -6.21 7.82 4.56
N PHE A 170 -6.57 8.60 5.56
CA PHE A 170 -5.70 9.62 6.14
C PHE A 170 -4.94 9.03 7.32
N ASN A 171 -3.62 9.17 7.32
CA ASN A 171 -2.80 9.00 8.49
C ASN A 171 -2.36 10.37 8.98
N THR A 172 -2.70 10.71 10.23
CA THR A 172 -2.22 11.94 10.85
C THR A 172 -0.97 11.64 11.67
N LYS A 173 0.01 12.55 11.63
CA LYS A 173 1.18 12.51 12.50
C LYS A 173 0.83 13.15 13.85
N SER A 174 -0.06 12.50 14.60
CA SER A 174 -0.52 12.93 15.93
C SER A 174 0.07 12.02 16.99
N ASP A 175 1.41 12.03 17.07
CA ASP A 175 2.10 11.34 18.14
C ASP A 175 2.04 12.19 19.41
N TYR A 176 2.06 11.56 20.58
CA TYR A 176 1.93 12.25 21.86
C TYR A 176 3.04 11.85 22.82
N CYS A 177 3.69 12.85 23.42
CA CYS A 177 4.65 12.64 24.50
C CYS A 177 4.01 12.88 25.86
N GLN A 178 3.90 11.83 26.68
CA GLN A 178 3.30 11.89 28.03
C GLN A 178 4.16 12.68 29.03
N VAL A 179 5.45 12.92 28.73
CA VAL A 179 6.36 13.64 29.61
C VAL A 179 6.14 15.14 29.56
N CYS A 180 5.97 15.72 28.37
CA CYS A 180 5.85 17.17 28.18
C CYS A 180 4.53 17.63 27.57
N GLY A 181 3.64 16.70 27.19
CA GLY A 181 2.39 17.02 26.54
C GLY A 181 2.52 17.40 25.06
N TYR A 182 3.69 17.15 24.44
CA TYR A 182 3.86 17.42 23.01
C TYR A 182 2.90 16.58 22.19
N ASP A 183 2.13 17.24 21.32
CA ASP A 183 1.25 16.65 20.33
C ASP A 183 1.76 17.05 18.94
N GLY A 184 2.22 16.07 18.17
CA GLY A 184 2.84 16.28 16.87
C GLY A 184 3.71 15.11 16.46
N GLU A 185 4.64 15.32 15.55
CA GLU A 185 5.52 14.28 15.05
C GLU A 185 6.68 14.00 16.01
N ILE A 186 6.71 12.79 16.61
CA ILE A 186 7.88 12.29 17.31
C ILE A 186 8.89 11.80 16.27
N MET A 187 10.12 12.23 16.38
CA MET A 187 11.16 12.01 15.38
C MET A 187 11.97 10.74 15.67
N ILE A 188 12.57 10.17 14.64
CA ILE A 188 13.63 9.18 14.80
C ILE A 188 14.96 9.92 14.74
N ASN A 189 15.78 9.80 15.79
CA ASN A 189 17.09 10.42 15.86
C ASN A 189 18.17 9.63 15.07
N ASP A 190 19.37 10.17 15.01
CA ASP A 190 20.49 9.55 14.29
C ASP A 190 20.90 8.16 14.81
N ASN A 191 20.50 7.82 16.04
CA ASN A 191 20.74 6.52 16.65
C ASN A 191 19.59 5.52 16.38
N MET A 192 18.64 5.86 15.51
CA MET A 192 17.45 5.08 15.19
C MET A 192 16.50 4.86 16.39
N GLU A 193 16.44 5.83 17.32
CA GLU A 193 15.55 5.82 18.46
C GLU A 193 14.47 6.88 18.31
N TRP A 194 13.26 6.60 18.79
CA TRP A 194 12.23 7.60 18.89
C TRP A 194 12.62 8.67 19.91
N GLU A 195 12.50 9.93 19.53
CA GLU A 195 12.83 11.07 20.39
C GLU A 195 11.78 12.16 20.25
N CYS A 196 11.28 12.65 21.38
CA CYS A 196 10.38 13.80 21.40
C CYS A 196 11.14 15.06 21.01
N PRO A 197 10.70 15.82 19.99
CA PRO A 197 11.42 17.02 19.55
C PRO A 197 11.39 18.16 20.56
N GLN A 198 10.48 18.12 21.54
CA GLN A 198 10.31 19.18 22.54
C GLN A 198 11.13 18.93 23.82
N CYS A 199 11.09 17.71 24.37
CA CYS A 199 11.73 17.39 25.65
C CYS A 199 12.83 16.34 25.57
N HIS A 200 13.14 15.84 24.37
CA HIS A 200 14.13 14.80 24.10
C HIS A 200 13.89 13.49 24.85
N ASN A 201 12.65 13.25 25.32
CA ASN A 201 12.28 11.96 25.90
C ASN A 201 12.47 10.85 24.86
N LYS A 202 13.08 9.73 25.30
CA LYS A 202 13.33 8.51 24.50
C LYS A 202 12.65 7.27 25.08
N ASP A 203 11.94 7.44 26.17
CA ASP A 203 11.21 6.34 26.81
C ASP A 203 9.95 6.01 26.02
N HIS A 204 9.99 4.90 25.28
CA HIS A 204 8.86 4.42 24.47
C HIS A 204 7.58 4.20 25.30
N ALA A 205 7.69 3.83 26.58
CA ALA A 205 6.52 3.64 27.43
C ALA A 205 5.76 4.94 27.72
N LYS A 206 6.39 6.09 27.45
CA LYS A 206 5.84 7.43 27.64
C LYS A 206 5.62 8.19 26.35
N MET A 207 5.60 7.48 25.23
CA MET A 207 5.31 8.04 23.93
C MET A 207 4.23 7.21 23.24
N ASN A 208 3.22 7.85 22.70
CA ASN A 208 2.24 7.24 21.81
C ASN A 208 2.60 7.61 20.38
N VAL A 209 3.18 6.68 19.64
CA VAL A 209 3.49 6.85 18.22
C VAL A 209 2.46 6.07 17.43
N THR A 210 1.62 6.79 16.67
CA THR A 210 0.46 6.26 15.95
C THR A 210 0.69 6.20 14.45
N ARG A 211 1.84 5.69 14.03
CA ARG A 211 2.15 5.49 12.60
C ARG A 211 1.97 4.04 12.20
N ARG A 212 1.48 3.86 11.00
CA ARG A 212 1.45 2.55 10.32
C ARG A 212 2.60 2.43 9.35
#